data_359b5fcdc9cd8733de13e295d12d91af
#
_entry.id   359b5fcdc9cd8733de13e295d12d91af
#
_cell.length_a   1.000
_cell.length_b   1.000
_cell.length_c   1.000
_cell.angle_alpha   90.00
_cell.angle_beta   90.00
_cell.angle_gamma   90.00
#
_symmetry.space_group_name_H-M   'P 1'
#
loop_
_entity.id
_entity.type
_entity.pdbx_description
1 polymer ?
#
loop_
_entity_poly.entity_id
_entity_poly.type
_entity_poly.pdbx_seq_one_letter_code
_entity_poly.pdbx_strand_id
1 'polypeptide(L)'
;MKYHKSFIVKGDYKNWKKHKFPFWAGEYTFSKAFGEWIEITSNIKNLYAKDLYKIHKKKHNYLQIDVRPKKEFEKFSLPQSVQCSGGELPCYINNKENLRKNYIVHCAGRTRSIIAYQTLKDFDFSNKKYVLNGGTQNWVLSGFNRKFENRSKIKSAKINYKDDFKLANSIAKKFKIPLTQIKSKNTNLYNFQIHSEIKNFKKITGWKQVNATTLIQSTDKFISSTNTKVLIFSNIPSSAVFTVIWLRRMGYQAIWQKSNARKIKKTYKLTKSDPTYFFPKRHLGNKSDSKGYLNWEHSLIPTIKKWGCKNPWVSANQKNLSKVQHSLHKIYKNF
;
A
#
# COMPACT_ATOMS: atom_id res chain seq x y z
N MET A 1 17.51 -17.68 8.51
CA MET A 1 16.44 -18.48 9.15
C MET A 1 16.83 -19.94 9.07
N LYS A 2 16.74 -20.69 10.18
CA LYS A 2 16.84 -22.16 10.15
C LYS A 2 15.42 -22.69 10.04
N TYR A 3 15.09 -23.35 8.93
CA TYR A 3 13.85 -24.10 8.81
C TYR A 3 14.07 -25.48 9.48
N HIS A 4 13.23 -25.83 10.42
CA HIS A 4 13.39 -27.10 11.16
C HIS A 4 13.02 -28.32 10.31
N LYS A 5 12.13 -28.16 9.34
CA LYS A 5 11.75 -29.21 8.37
C LYS A 5 11.42 -28.56 7.02
N SER A 6 11.93 -29.14 5.96
CA SER A 6 11.63 -28.75 4.58
C SER A 6 11.27 -29.98 3.78
N PHE A 7 10.23 -29.89 2.94
CA PHE A 7 9.76 -31.00 2.10
C PHE A 7 9.66 -30.54 0.66
N ILE A 8 9.96 -31.44 -0.27
CA ILE A 8 9.73 -31.24 -1.69
C ILE A 8 8.47 -32.02 -2.08
N VAL A 9 7.52 -31.35 -2.70
CA VAL A 9 6.31 -31.99 -3.21
C VAL A 9 6.65 -32.76 -4.47
N LYS A 10 6.46 -34.09 -4.45
CA LYS A 10 6.72 -34.95 -5.60
C LYS A 10 5.74 -34.66 -6.73
N GLY A 11 6.25 -34.46 -7.95
CA GLY A 11 5.45 -34.28 -9.16
C GLY A 11 4.97 -32.87 -9.42
N ASP A 12 5.62 -31.85 -8.84
CA ASP A 12 5.45 -30.42 -9.08
C ASP A 12 4.01 -29.87 -8.87
N TYR A 13 3.75 -28.69 -9.40
CA TYR A 13 2.46 -28.01 -9.28
C TYR A 13 1.35 -28.71 -10.11
N LYS A 14 1.68 -29.48 -11.16
CA LYS A 14 0.72 -30.22 -11.99
C LYS A 14 0.07 -31.33 -11.19
N ASN A 15 0.89 -32.06 -10.40
CA ASN A 15 0.40 -33.09 -9.49
C ASN A 15 -0.47 -32.48 -8.38
N TRP A 16 -0.05 -31.35 -7.80
CA TRP A 16 -0.83 -30.60 -6.82
C TRP A 16 -2.22 -30.23 -7.37
N LYS A 17 -2.29 -29.72 -8.59
CA LYS A 17 -3.53 -29.37 -9.29
C LYS A 17 -4.40 -30.60 -9.60
N LYS A 18 -3.81 -31.71 -10.02
CA LYS A 18 -4.51 -32.98 -10.27
C LYS A 18 -5.26 -33.46 -9.04
N HIS A 19 -4.67 -33.33 -7.86
CA HIS A 19 -5.29 -33.66 -6.58
C HIS A 19 -6.24 -32.58 -6.06
N LYS A 20 -6.56 -31.55 -6.85
CA LYS A 20 -7.49 -30.47 -6.49
C LYS A 20 -7.10 -29.70 -5.23
N PHE A 21 -5.82 -29.66 -4.88
CA PHE A 21 -5.34 -28.85 -3.77
C PHE A 21 -5.39 -27.35 -4.07
N PRO A 22 -5.58 -26.49 -3.05
CA PRO A 22 -5.66 -25.06 -3.24
C PRO A 22 -4.39 -24.48 -3.83
N PHE A 23 -4.50 -23.65 -4.86
CA PHE A 23 -3.39 -22.88 -5.42
C PHE A 23 -3.89 -21.57 -6.02
N TRP A 24 -3.00 -20.60 -6.07
CA TRP A 24 -3.22 -19.34 -6.77
C TRP A 24 -2.14 -19.14 -7.82
N ALA A 25 -2.56 -18.68 -9.00
CA ALA A 25 -1.67 -18.20 -10.04
C ALA A 25 -1.67 -16.66 -10.04
N GLY A 26 -0.51 -16.07 -10.23
CA GLY A 26 -0.35 -14.62 -10.36
C GLY A 26 0.73 -14.03 -9.46
N GLU A 27 1.15 -12.82 -9.80
CA GLU A 27 2.18 -12.11 -9.04
C GLU A 27 1.58 -11.40 -7.82
N TYR A 28 2.24 -11.52 -6.67
CA TYR A 28 1.88 -10.84 -5.42
C TYR A 28 0.45 -11.12 -4.97
N THR A 29 0.02 -12.36 -5.16
CA THR A 29 -1.34 -12.81 -4.90
C THR A 29 -1.78 -12.50 -3.47
N PHE A 30 -0.91 -12.69 -2.47
CA PHE A 30 -1.18 -12.38 -1.08
C PHE A 30 -1.56 -10.92 -0.86
N SER A 31 -0.75 -9.98 -1.35
CA SER A 31 -1.00 -8.54 -1.21
C SER A 31 -2.23 -8.10 -2.00
N LYS A 32 -2.48 -8.73 -3.15
CA LYS A 32 -3.65 -8.42 -3.99
C LYS A 32 -4.94 -8.91 -3.35
N ALA A 33 -4.97 -10.15 -2.89
CA ALA A 33 -6.10 -10.70 -2.15
C ALA A 33 -6.40 -9.92 -0.88
N PHE A 34 -5.36 -9.45 -0.17
CA PHE A 34 -5.54 -8.56 0.97
C PHE A 34 -6.23 -7.24 0.59
N GLY A 35 -5.88 -6.64 -0.54
CA GLY A 35 -6.55 -5.44 -1.05
C GLY A 35 -8.04 -5.66 -1.30
N GLU A 36 -8.40 -6.77 -1.95
CA GLU A 36 -9.80 -7.15 -2.19
C GLU A 36 -10.55 -7.40 -0.87
N TRP A 37 -9.91 -8.05 0.10
CA TRP A 37 -10.49 -8.23 1.42
C TRP A 37 -10.76 -6.90 2.14
N ILE A 38 -9.84 -5.93 2.09
CA ILE A 38 -10.05 -4.58 2.64
C ILE A 38 -11.24 -3.89 1.96
N GLU A 39 -11.39 -4.02 0.65
CA GLU A 39 -12.54 -3.42 -0.05
C GLU A 39 -13.87 -3.93 0.50
N ILE A 40 -14.00 -5.24 0.64
CA ILE A 40 -15.23 -5.87 1.11
C ILE A 40 -15.54 -5.47 2.56
N THR A 41 -14.50 -5.38 3.42
CA THR A 41 -14.68 -5.21 4.87
C THR A 41 -14.67 -3.76 5.33
N SER A 42 -14.23 -2.81 4.51
CA SER A 42 -14.03 -1.41 4.90
C SER A 42 -15.07 -0.43 4.36
N ASN A 43 -16.11 -0.91 3.68
CA ASN A 43 -17.13 -0.07 3.06
C ASN A 43 -16.50 1.04 2.20
N ILE A 44 -15.72 0.62 1.20
CA ILE A 44 -15.05 1.52 0.26
C ILE A 44 -16.09 2.15 -0.68
N LYS A 45 -16.08 3.48 -0.78
CA LYS A 45 -16.95 4.19 -1.74
C LYS A 45 -16.29 4.22 -3.11
N ASN A 46 -16.85 3.48 -4.04
CA ASN A 46 -16.40 3.43 -5.43
C ASN A 46 -16.99 4.57 -6.26
N LEU A 47 -16.21 5.11 -7.19
CA LEU A 47 -16.59 6.00 -8.26
C LEU A 47 -16.29 5.32 -9.59
N TYR A 48 -17.20 5.37 -10.55
CA TYR A 48 -16.99 4.75 -11.86
C TYR A 48 -16.36 5.74 -12.87
N ALA A 49 -15.71 5.22 -13.90
CA ALA A 49 -15.01 6.04 -14.89
C ALA A 49 -15.93 7.06 -15.59
N LYS A 50 -17.15 6.67 -15.92
CA LYS A 50 -18.13 7.58 -16.54
C LYS A 50 -18.50 8.75 -15.63
N ASP A 51 -18.61 8.51 -14.31
CA ASP A 51 -18.96 9.57 -13.35
C ASP A 51 -17.77 10.49 -13.11
N LEU A 52 -16.55 9.94 -13.04
CA LEU A 52 -15.34 10.76 -13.00
C LEU A 52 -15.22 11.65 -14.25
N TYR A 53 -15.53 11.12 -15.43
CA TYR A 53 -15.52 11.91 -16.67
C TYR A 53 -16.54 13.06 -16.63
N LYS A 54 -17.74 12.84 -16.06
CA LYS A 54 -18.74 13.93 -15.84
C LYS A 54 -18.21 14.98 -14.86
N ILE A 55 -17.52 14.55 -13.78
CA ILE A 55 -16.88 15.47 -12.82
C ILE A 55 -15.85 16.34 -13.54
N HIS A 56 -15.01 15.77 -14.43
CA HIS A 56 -13.99 16.51 -15.17
C HIS A 56 -14.55 17.64 -16.04
N LYS A 57 -15.81 17.53 -16.49
CA LYS A 57 -16.48 18.55 -17.32
C LYS A 57 -17.05 19.73 -16.52
N LYS A 58 -17.09 19.60 -15.19
CA LYS A 58 -17.68 20.60 -14.29
C LYS A 58 -16.61 21.20 -13.37
N LYS A 59 -16.84 22.43 -12.90
CA LYS A 59 -16.03 22.97 -11.79
C LYS A 59 -16.31 22.15 -10.53
N HIS A 60 -15.28 21.63 -9.90
CA HIS A 60 -15.41 20.75 -8.73
C HIS A 60 -14.32 20.99 -7.68
N ASN A 61 -14.60 20.57 -6.44
CA ASN A 61 -13.67 20.65 -5.32
C ASN A 61 -13.06 19.28 -4.97
N TYR A 62 -12.73 18.47 -5.98
CA TYR A 62 -12.02 17.21 -5.78
C TYR A 62 -10.55 17.33 -6.14
N LEU A 63 -9.70 16.75 -5.29
CA LEU A 63 -8.30 16.47 -5.58
C LEU A 63 -8.22 15.02 -6.05
N GLN A 64 -7.92 14.83 -7.34
CA GLN A 64 -7.74 13.51 -7.93
C GLN A 64 -6.28 13.09 -7.80
N ILE A 65 -6.02 11.96 -7.11
CA ILE A 65 -4.68 11.54 -6.72
C ILE A 65 -4.37 10.18 -7.32
N ASP A 66 -3.31 10.13 -8.11
CA ASP A 66 -2.70 8.88 -8.54
C ASP A 66 -1.70 8.42 -7.47
N VAL A 67 -2.04 7.31 -6.78
CA VAL A 67 -1.23 6.79 -5.67
C VAL A 67 -0.12 5.84 -6.09
N ARG A 68 0.13 5.73 -7.39
CA ARG A 68 1.25 4.95 -7.93
C ARG A 68 2.58 5.66 -7.70
N PRO A 69 3.71 4.93 -7.73
CA PRO A 69 5.03 5.55 -7.78
C PRO A 69 5.18 6.55 -8.93
N LYS A 70 5.98 7.59 -8.71
CA LYS A 70 6.23 8.68 -9.66
C LYS A 70 6.59 8.19 -11.07
N LYS A 71 7.45 7.18 -11.17
CA LYS A 71 7.86 6.61 -12.48
C LYS A 71 6.70 5.98 -13.27
N GLU A 72 5.68 5.42 -12.58
CA GLU A 72 4.47 4.94 -13.27
C GLU A 72 3.60 6.10 -13.75
N PHE A 73 3.45 7.14 -12.91
CA PHE A 73 2.67 8.33 -13.22
C PHE A 73 3.28 9.11 -14.40
N GLU A 74 4.60 9.24 -14.46
CA GLU A 74 5.31 9.93 -15.54
C GLU A 74 5.07 9.30 -16.89
N LYS A 75 4.96 7.97 -16.96
CA LYS A 75 4.64 7.26 -18.21
C LYS A 75 3.23 7.61 -18.71
N PHE A 76 2.27 7.51 -17.85
CA PHE A 76 0.88 7.90 -18.10
C PHE A 76 0.10 8.01 -16.81
N SER A 77 -0.95 8.82 -16.82
CA SER A 77 -1.96 8.86 -15.75
C SER A 77 -3.32 9.26 -16.34
N LEU A 78 -4.29 9.55 -15.49
CA LEU A 78 -5.56 10.12 -15.91
C LEU A 78 -5.45 11.64 -16.02
N PRO A 79 -6.25 12.28 -16.90
CA PRO A 79 -6.35 13.73 -16.92
C PRO A 79 -6.67 14.29 -15.52
N GLN A 80 -6.16 15.47 -15.22
CA GLN A 80 -6.36 16.19 -13.94
C GLN A 80 -5.81 15.49 -12.69
N SER A 81 -5.11 14.37 -12.81
CA SER A 81 -4.47 13.72 -11.67
C SER A 81 -3.20 14.44 -11.22
N VAL A 82 -3.04 14.51 -9.90
CA VAL A 82 -1.75 14.80 -9.26
C VAL A 82 -1.14 13.50 -8.76
N GLN A 83 0.18 13.42 -8.73
CA GLN A 83 0.85 12.24 -8.20
C GLN A 83 1.12 12.39 -6.72
N CYS A 84 0.77 11.37 -5.94
CA CYS A 84 1.26 11.22 -4.58
C CYS A 84 1.29 9.73 -4.24
N SER A 85 2.48 9.16 -4.09
CA SER A 85 2.64 7.76 -3.68
C SER A 85 1.86 7.46 -2.39
N GLY A 86 1.14 6.33 -2.35
CA GLY A 86 0.23 6.01 -1.25
C GLY A 86 0.86 6.09 0.14
N GLY A 87 2.15 5.78 0.26
CA GLY A 87 2.88 5.93 1.54
C GLY A 87 3.13 7.36 1.96
N GLU A 88 3.08 8.32 1.06
CA GLU A 88 3.28 9.75 1.33
C GLU A 88 1.95 10.51 1.43
N LEU A 89 0.86 9.84 1.10
CA LEU A 89 -0.47 10.43 1.09
C LEU A 89 -0.85 11.13 2.41
N PRO A 90 -0.61 10.55 3.61
CA PRO A 90 -0.92 11.24 4.86
C PRO A 90 -0.21 12.57 5.02
N CYS A 91 1.09 12.63 4.72
CA CYS A 91 1.88 13.86 4.77
C CYS A 91 1.40 14.90 3.75
N TYR A 92 1.08 14.45 2.54
CA TYR A 92 0.60 15.31 1.45
C TYR A 92 -0.76 15.93 1.76
N ILE A 93 -1.69 15.14 2.30
CA ILE A 93 -3.05 15.61 2.67
C ILE A 93 -3.01 16.53 3.90
N ASN A 94 -2.11 16.30 4.83
CA ASN A 94 -1.99 17.12 6.05
C ASN A 94 -1.50 18.58 5.81
N ASN A 95 -1.49 19.01 4.56
CA ASN A 95 -1.26 20.39 4.16
C ASN A 95 -2.57 21.19 4.19
N LYS A 96 -2.53 22.44 4.67
CA LYS A 96 -3.72 23.31 4.80
C LYS A 96 -4.57 23.42 3.54
N GLU A 97 -3.94 23.49 2.36
CA GLU A 97 -4.65 23.60 1.08
C GLU A 97 -5.38 22.28 0.72
N ASN A 98 -4.74 21.14 0.98
CA ASN A 98 -5.26 19.83 0.62
C ASN A 98 -6.35 19.37 1.59
N LEU A 99 -6.24 19.72 2.89
CA LEU A 99 -7.23 19.38 3.91
C LEU A 99 -8.65 19.90 3.62
N ARG A 100 -8.79 20.91 2.75
CA ARG A 100 -10.08 21.49 2.36
C ARG A 100 -10.72 20.83 1.14
N LYS A 101 -10.03 19.86 0.50
CA LYS A 101 -10.48 19.20 -0.71
C LYS A 101 -11.20 17.89 -0.41
N ASN A 102 -12.09 17.48 -1.30
CA ASN A 102 -12.56 16.10 -1.37
C ASN A 102 -11.57 15.29 -2.18
N TYR A 103 -11.55 13.97 -2.04
CA TYR A 103 -10.50 13.14 -2.63
C TYR A 103 -11.07 12.07 -3.56
N ILE A 104 -10.43 11.91 -4.70
CA ILE A 104 -10.60 10.75 -5.59
C ILE A 104 -9.25 10.09 -5.73
N VAL A 105 -9.07 8.89 -5.19
CA VAL A 105 -7.82 8.15 -5.28
C VAL A 105 -7.91 7.06 -6.32
N HIS A 106 -6.85 6.89 -7.11
CA HIS A 106 -6.76 5.81 -8.09
C HIS A 106 -5.33 5.27 -8.21
N CYS A 107 -5.24 4.06 -8.76
CA CYS A 107 -3.98 3.45 -9.17
C CYS A 107 -4.13 2.83 -10.57
N ALA A 108 -3.37 1.79 -10.89
CA ALA A 108 -3.54 1.07 -12.16
C ALA A 108 -4.81 0.20 -12.19
N GLY A 109 -5.06 -0.52 -11.10
CA GLY A 109 -6.21 -1.41 -10.92
C GLY A 109 -6.95 -1.09 -9.62
N ARG A 110 -6.67 -1.87 -8.56
CA ARG A 110 -7.48 -1.86 -7.34
C ARG A 110 -6.66 -1.67 -6.06
N THR A 111 -5.81 -2.61 -5.69
CA THR A 111 -5.16 -2.75 -4.36
C THR A 111 -4.63 -1.45 -3.76
N ARG A 112 -3.80 -0.70 -4.51
CA ARG A 112 -3.11 0.49 -3.97
C ARG A 112 -4.08 1.65 -3.66
N SER A 113 -5.10 1.84 -4.49
CA SER A 113 -6.12 2.88 -4.25
C SER A 113 -7.09 2.52 -3.14
N ILE A 114 -7.43 1.24 -2.98
CA ILE A 114 -8.21 0.73 -1.84
C ILE A 114 -7.47 0.99 -0.53
N ILE A 115 -6.19 0.62 -0.47
CA ILE A 115 -5.30 0.88 0.67
C ILE A 115 -5.20 2.39 0.96
N ALA A 116 -5.03 3.22 -0.07
CA ALA A 116 -4.96 4.67 0.07
C ALA A 116 -6.27 5.26 0.63
N TYR A 117 -7.42 4.83 0.12
CA TYR A 117 -8.73 5.26 0.65
C TYR A 117 -8.89 4.92 2.13
N GLN A 118 -8.60 3.68 2.51
CA GLN A 118 -8.70 3.27 3.90
C GLN A 118 -7.69 4.02 4.78
N THR A 119 -6.50 4.32 4.27
CA THR A 119 -5.52 5.16 4.97
C THR A 119 -6.07 6.55 5.26
N LEU A 120 -6.77 7.18 4.32
CA LEU A 120 -7.42 8.48 4.56
C LEU A 120 -8.46 8.41 5.68
N LYS A 121 -9.18 7.28 5.81
CA LYS A 121 -10.09 7.05 6.95
C LYS A 121 -9.32 6.85 8.26
N ASP A 122 -8.28 6.05 8.24
CA ASP A 122 -7.47 5.71 9.41
C ASP A 122 -6.76 6.93 10.02
N PHE A 123 -6.36 7.87 9.18
CA PHE A 123 -5.70 9.11 9.56
C PHE A 123 -6.69 10.26 9.84
N ASP A 124 -7.99 9.93 9.96
CA ASP A 124 -9.07 10.84 10.35
C ASP A 124 -9.28 12.04 9.39
N PHE A 125 -8.90 11.89 8.12
CA PHE A 125 -9.26 12.87 7.10
C PHE A 125 -10.76 12.73 6.77
N SER A 126 -11.59 13.64 7.28
CA SER A 126 -13.06 13.53 7.26
C SER A 126 -13.72 13.82 5.91
N ASN A 127 -13.03 14.46 4.98
CA ASN A 127 -13.55 14.89 3.67
C ASN A 127 -14.17 13.72 2.87
N LYS A 128 -15.08 14.06 1.96
CA LYS A 128 -15.63 13.07 1.01
C LYS A 128 -14.50 12.44 0.20
N LYS A 129 -14.52 11.14 0.09
CA LYS A 129 -13.47 10.37 -0.60
C LYS A 129 -14.06 9.22 -1.39
N TYR A 130 -13.42 8.92 -2.52
CA TYR A 130 -13.80 7.85 -3.43
C TYR A 130 -12.57 7.13 -3.96
N VAL A 131 -12.73 5.85 -4.28
CA VAL A 131 -11.80 5.08 -5.11
C VAL A 131 -12.33 5.04 -6.53
N LEU A 132 -11.51 5.35 -7.53
CA LEU A 132 -11.87 5.06 -8.91
C LEU A 132 -11.80 3.54 -9.14
N ASN A 133 -12.95 2.93 -9.35
CA ASN A 133 -13.07 1.50 -9.57
C ASN A 133 -12.25 1.05 -10.78
N GLY A 134 -11.37 0.06 -10.56
CA GLY A 134 -10.48 -0.47 -11.59
C GLY A 134 -9.41 0.50 -12.11
N GLY A 135 -9.27 1.68 -11.50
CA GLY A 135 -8.19 2.63 -11.76
C GLY A 135 -8.00 3.03 -13.21
N THR A 136 -6.73 3.19 -13.64
CA THR A 136 -6.42 3.57 -15.03
C THR A 136 -6.82 2.51 -16.05
N GLN A 137 -6.91 1.23 -15.64
CA GLN A 137 -7.32 0.15 -16.54
C GLN A 137 -8.81 0.26 -16.89
N ASN A 138 -9.68 0.41 -15.89
CA ASN A 138 -11.11 0.55 -16.14
C ASN A 138 -11.47 1.87 -16.84
N TRP A 139 -10.69 2.93 -16.61
CA TRP A 139 -10.82 4.18 -17.38
C TRP A 139 -10.67 3.92 -18.89
N VAL A 140 -9.61 3.20 -19.29
CA VAL A 140 -9.36 2.85 -20.69
C VAL A 140 -10.42 1.89 -21.24
N LEU A 141 -10.83 0.89 -20.44
CA LEU A 141 -11.90 -0.05 -20.83
C LEU A 141 -13.25 0.68 -21.05
N SER A 142 -13.47 1.80 -20.36
CA SER A 142 -14.64 2.66 -20.54
C SER A 142 -14.54 3.61 -21.74
N GLY A 143 -13.47 3.52 -22.54
CA GLY A 143 -13.30 4.31 -23.77
C GLY A 143 -12.64 5.67 -23.59
N PHE A 144 -12.10 5.98 -22.41
CA PHE A 144 -11.47 7.28 -22.14
C PHE A 144 -9.95 7.24 -22.31
N ASN A 145 -9.38 8.36 -22.79
CA ASN A 145 -7.96 8.51 -23.03
C ASN A 145 -7.16 8.77 -21.74
N ARG A 146 -5.98 8.16 -21.64
CA ARG A 146 -4.96 8.48 -20.65
C ARG A 146 -4.20 9.74 -21.08
N LYS A 147 -3.56 10.39 -20.12
CA LYS A 147 -2.57 11.42 -20.37
C LYS A 147 -1.17 10.76 -20.27
N PHE A 148 -0.37 10.90 -21.31
CA PHE A 148 1.00 10.40 -21.40
C PHE A 148 2.00 11.49 -21.02
N GLU A 149 3.23 11.10 -20.70
CA GLU A 149 4.35 12.00 -20.40
C GLU A 149 3.98 13.09 -19.38
N ASN A 150 3.41 12.65 -18.26
CA ASN A 150 3.00 13.54 -17.19
C ASN A 150 4.22 14.14 -16.49
N ARG A 151 4.74 15.22 -17.03
CA ARG A 151 5.79 16.05 -16.42
C ARG A 151 5.23 17.09 -15.45
N SER A 152 3.93 17.04 -15.14
CA SER A 152 3.34 17.97 -14.18
C SER A 152 4.13 17.87 -12.89
N LYS A 153 4.91 18.93 -12.62
CA LYS A 153 5.63 19.08 -11.35
C LYS A 153 4.60 18.84 -10.26
N ILE A 154 4.78 17.76 -9.53
CA ILE A 154 4.15 17.65 -8.24
C ILE A 154 4.51 18.97 -7.56
N LYS A 155 3.52 19.80 -7.27
CA LYS A 155 3.74 20.89 -6.31
C LYS A 155 4.17 20.16 -5.05
N SER A 156 5.49 20.05 -4.86
CA SER A 156 6.04 19.40 -3.68
C SER A 156 5.52 20.21 -2.52
N ALA A 157 4.49 19.69 -1.87
CA ALA A 157 4.01 20.29 -0.64
C ALA A 157 5.23 20.40 0.25
N LYS A 158 5.57 21.62 0.70
CA LYS A 158 6.63 21.81 1.68
C LYS A 158 6.27 20.96 2.87
N ILE A 159 7.00 19.87 3.10
CA ILE A 159 6.74 18.96 4.21
C ILE A 159 7.03 19.76 5.49
N ASN A 160 5.99 20.01 6.28
CA ASN A 160 6.18 20.45 7.65
C ASN A 160 6.46 19.22 8.53
N TYR A 161 7.74 18.93 8.76
CA TYR A 161 8.16 17.76 9.54
C TYR A 161 7.62 17.76 10.98
N LYS A 162 7.40 18.92 11.58
CA LYS A 162 6.84 19.05 12.94
C LYS A 162 5.37 18.57 12.96
N ASP A 163 4.60 18.99 11.99
CA ASP A 163 3.19 18.60 11.87
C ASP A 163 3.04 17.14 11.41
N ASP A 164 3.87 16.68 10.49
CA ASP A 164 3.90 15.28 10.09
C ASP A 164 4.28 14.35 11.26
N PHE A 165 5.24 14.77 12.09
CA PHE A 165 5.62 14.01 13.28
C PHE A 165 4.49 13.97 14.33
N LYS A 166 3.75 15.07 14.51
CA LYS A 166 2.56 15.10 15.38
C LYS A 166 1.49 14.14 14.88
N LEU A 167 1.16 14.22 13.60
CA LEU A 167 0.22 13.31 12.94
C LEU A 167 0.64 11.85 13.14
N ALA A 168 1.89 11.51 12.81
CA ALA A 168 2.42 10.16 12.95
C ALA A 168 2.31 9.63 14.40
N ASN A 169 2.61 10.46 15.41
CA ASN A 169 2.50 10.06 16.82
C ASN A 169 1.04 9.85 17.24
N SER A 170 0.12 10.72 16.84
CA SER A 170 -1.30 10.57 17.12
C SER A 170 -1.84 9.25 16.56
N ILE A 171 -1.55 8.97 15.30
CA ILE A 171 -1.97 7.74 14.63
C ILE A 171 -1.28 6.50 15.21
N ALA A 172 0.01 6.58 15.53
CA ALA A 172 0.72 5.48 16.18
C ALA A 172 0.11 5.12 17.55
N LYS A 173 -0.29 6.14 18.34
CA LYS A 173 -1.01 5.95 19.62
C LYS A 173 -2.38 5.31 19.38
N LYS A 174 -3.17 5.82 18.43
CA LYS A 174 -4.49 5.31 18.06
C LYS A 174 -4.45 3.81 17.69
N PHE A 175 -3.47 3.41 16.90
CA PHE A 175 -3.29 2.03 16.44
C PHE A 175 -2.37 1.17 17.33
N LYS A 176 -1.95 1.68 18.50
CA LYS A 176 -1.06 0.97 19.44
C LYS A 176 0.18 0.38 18.72
N ILE A 177 0.80 1.18 17.85
CA ILE A 177 1.95 0.74 17.07
C ILE A 177 3.15 0.53 18.00
N PRO A 178 3.82 -0.63 17.93
CA PRO A 178 5.07 -0.85 18.66
C PRO A 178 6.15 0.12 18.18
N LEU A 179 6.81 0.75 19.12
CA LEU A 179 7.89 1.70 18.89
C LEU A 179 9.21 1.09 19.35
N THR A 180 10.29 1.37 18.62
CA THR A 180 11.63 1.14 19.12
C THR A 180 12.50 2.37 18.90
N GLN A 181 13.44 2.58 19.82
CA GLN A 181 14.54 3.52 19.60
C GLN A 181 15.74 2.75 19.09
N ILE A 182 16.66 3.44 18.41
CA ILE A 182 17.85 2.82 17.86
C ILE A 182 18.63 2.16 19.00
N LYS A 183 18.61 0.85 19.05
CA LYS A 183 19.58 0.03 19.76
C LYS A 183 20.26 -0.86 18.71
N SER A 184 21.58 -0.93 18.78
CA SER A 184 22.54 -1.74 18.03
C SER A 184 22.04 -2.74 16.96
N LYS A 185 22.92 -3.08 16.05
CA LYS A 185 22.84 -4.09 14.98
C LYS A 185 22.10 -5.37 15.42
N ASN A 186 20.79 -5.39 15.29
CA ASN A 186 20.04 -6.63 15.48
C ASN A 186 19.93 -7.34 14.12
N THR A 187 20.72 -8.39 13.93
CA THR A 187 20.94 -9.10 12.67
C THR A 187 19.76 -9.95 12.20
N ASN A 188 18.75 -10.13 13.05
CA ASN A 188 17.60 -11.04 12.78
C ASN A 188 16.33 -10.32 12.33
N LEU A 189 16.43 -9.07 11.88
CA LEU A 189 15.28 -8.24 11.49
C LEU A 189 15.38 -7.84 10.03
N TYR A 190 14.25 -7.81 9.35
CA TYR A 190 14.14 -7.07 8.09
C TYR A 190 14.11 -5.57 8.39
N ASN A 191 15.10 -4.85 7.95
CA ASN A 191 15.22 -3.42 8.13
C ASN A 191 14.89 -2.69 6.83
N PHE A 192 13.76 -1.96 6.81
CA PHE A 192 13.35 -1.17 5.65
C PHE A 192 13.39 0.32 5.96
N GLN A 193 14.13 1.04 5.13
CA GLN A 193 14.02 2.49 5.03
C GLN A 193 13.02 2.84 3.94
N ILE A 194 11.92 3.47 4.34
CA ILE A 194 10.90 3.91 3.39
C ILE A 194 11.43 5.11 2.61
N HIS A 195 11.56 4.92 1.29
CA HIS A 195 11.97 5.95 0.35
C HIS A 195 10.86 6.95 0.11
N SER A 196 11.23 8.23 0.07
CA SER A 196 10.34 9.33 -0.27
C SER A 196 10.56 9.78 -1.72
N GLU A 197 9.46 10.00 -2.44
CA GLU A 197 9.45 10.60 -3.78
C GLU A 197 9.31 12.13 -3.72
N ILE A 198 8.88 12.67 -2.57
CA ILE A 198 8.81 14.12 -2.32
C ILE A 198 10.21 14.71 -2.13
N LYS A 199 11.06 13.99 -1.40
CA LYS A 199 12.44 14.40 -1.11
C LYS A 199 13.38 13.20 -1.09
N ASN A 200 14.49 13.32 -1.78
CA ASN A 200 15.51 12.28 -1.79
C ASN A 200 16.31 12.30 -0.48
N PHE A 201 16.40 11.14 0.18
CA PHE A 201 17.17 10.94 1.40
C PHE A 201 18.25 9.88 1.20
N LYS A 202 19.39 10.05 1.82
CA LYS A 202 20.47 9.05 1.83
C LYS A 202 19.99 7.73 2.41
N LYS A 203 20.47 6.63 1.86
CA LYS A 203 20.19 5.27 2.33
C LYS A 203 21.02 4.98 3.59
N ILE A 204 20.41 4.30 4.54
CA ILE A 204 21.08 3.75 5.71
C ILE A 204 21.79 2.45 5.30
N THR A 205 23.09 2.35 5.57
CA THR A 205 23.85 1.13 5.26
C THR A 205 23.28 -0.07 6.02
N GLY A 206 23.11 -1.20 5.34
CA GLY A 206 22.49 -2.41 5.90
C GLY A 206 20.95 -2.41 5.92
N TRP A 207 20.31 -1.31 5.52
CA TRP A 207 18.85 -1.24 5.37
C TRP A 207 18.44 -1.35 3.91
N LYS A 208 17.36 -2.06 3.63
CA LYS A 208 16.76 -2.10 2.30
C LYS A 208 15.90 -0.86 2.09
N GLN A 209 16.23 -0.06 1.07
CA GLN A 209 15.45 1.13 0.72
C GLN A 209 14.35 0.74 -0.28
N VAL A 210 13.10 1.07 0.04
CA VAL A 210 11.93 0.74 -0.78
C VAL A 210 10.84 1.79 -0.64
N ASN A 211 10.07 2.01 -1.72
CA ASN A 211 8.86 2.82 -1.65
C ASN A 211 7.76 2.08 -0.87
N ALA A 212 7.06 2.78 0.03
CA ALA A 212 6.03 2.16 0.87
C ALA A 212 4.94 1.45 0.06
N THR A 213 4.46 2.09 -1.00
CA THR A 213 3.43 1.52 -1.88
C THR A 213 3.93 0.24 -2.56
N THR A 214 5.20 0.22 -2.97
CA THR A 214 5.84 -0.97 -3.56
C THR A 214 5.97 -2.09 -2.54
N LEU A 215 6.39 -1.80 -1.32
CA LEU A 215 6.50 -2.80 -0.25
C LEU A 215 5.14 -3.44 0.06
N ILE A 216 4.09 -2.62 0.23
CA ILE A 216 2.76 -3.11 0.61
C ILE A 216 2.09 -3.92 -0.51
N GLN A 217 2.26 -3.53 -1.78
CA GLN A 217 1.63 -4.26 -2.89
C GLN A 217 2.32 -5.57 -3.28
N SER A 218 3.52 -5.83 -2.74
CA SER A 218 4.37 -6.97 -3.11
C SER A 218 5.20 -7.46 -1.92
N THR A 219 4.56 -7.62 -0.75
CA THR A 219 5.24 -8.01 0.50
C THR A 219 6.01 -9.32 0.38
N ASP A 220 5.47 -10.29 -0.33
CA ASP A 220 6.07 -11.60 -0.62
C ASP A 220 7.41 -11.54 -1.38
N LYS A 221 7.66 -10.46 -2.12
CA LYS A 221 8.97 -10.18 -2.74
C LYS A 221 10.04 -9.75 -1.73
N PHE A 222 9.63 -9.17 -0.63
CA PHE A 222 10.53 -8.49 0.30
C PHE A 222 10.67 -9.18 1.63
N ILE A 223 9.64 -9.91 2.08
CA ILE A 223 9.54 -10.52 3.41
C ILE A 223 9.10 -11.96 3.24
N SER A 224 9.93 -12.90 3.66
CA SER A 224 9.70 -14.33 3.42
C SER A 224 8.63 -14.97 4.32
N SER A 225 8.28 -14.35 5.45
CA SER A 225 7.34 -14.94 6.43
C SER A 225 6.64 -13.85 7.25
N THR A 226 5.36 -14.05 7.55
CA THR A 226 4.58 -13.18 8.44
C THR A 226 5.09 -13.18 9.88
N ASN A 227 5.70 -14.28 10.34
CA ASN A 227 6.28 -14.39 11.69
C ASN A 227 7.59 -13.60 11.87
N THR A 228 8.03 -12.91 10.84
CA THR A 228 9.29 -12.15 10.88
C THR A 228 9.05 -10.75 11.47
N LYS A 229 9.96 -10.33 12.34
CA LYS A 229 10.01 -8.95 12.81
C LYS A 229 10.52 -8.03 11.70
N VAL A 230 9.83 -6.93 11.48
CA VAL A 230 10.13 -5.96 10.42
C VAL A 230 10.29 -4.58 11.04
N LEU A 231 11.46 -3.98 10.90
CA LEU A 231 11.75 -2.65 11.39
C LEU A 231 11.59 -1.63 10.28
N ILE A 232 10.75 -0.63 10.49
CA ILE A 232 10.41 0.41 9.51
C ILE A 232 10.89 1.77 9.99
N PHE A 233 11.70 2.42 9.17
CA PHE A 233 12.11 3.81 9.33
C PHE A 233 11.74 4.63 8.09
N SER A 234 11.37 5.89 8.31
CA SER A 234 11.27 6.90 7.24
C SER A 234 11.69 8.26 7.78
N ASN A 235 12.25 9.08 6.90
CA ASN A 235 12.44 10.51 7.17
C ASN A 235 11.12 11.29 7.14
N ILE A 236 10.03 10.68 6.64
CA ILE A 236 8.65 11.17 6.73
C ILE A 236 7.93 10.25 7.72
N PRO A 237 7.75 10.66 8.99
CA PRO A 237 7.21 9.81 10.06
C PRO A 237 5.85 9.19 9.74
N SER A 238 4.93 9.93 9.12
CA SER A 238 3.62 9.40 8.73
C SER A 238 3.71 8.28 7.70
N SER A 239 4.71 8.32 6.81
CA SER A 239 4.96 7.23 5.84
C SER A 239 5.48 5.96 6.52
N ALA A 240 6.28 6.08 7.58
CA ALA A 240 6.66 4.92 8.38
C ALA A 240 5.45 4.31 9.09
N VAL A 241 4.64 5.14 9.74
CA VAL A 241 3.42 4.71 10.45
C VAL A 241 2.42 4.06 9.50
N PHE A 242 2.18 4.65 8.33
CA PHE A 242 1.42 4.02 7.24
C PHE A 242 1.92 2.61 6.95
N THR A 243 3.21 2.46 6.71
CA THR A 243 3.81 1.17 6.34
C THR A 243 3.64 0.14 7.44
N VAL A 244 3.87 0.53 8.70
CA VAL A 244 3.71 -0.35 9.86
C VAL A 244 2.25 -0.80 10.03
N ILE A 245 1.27 0.10 9.91
CA ILE A 245 -0.15 -0.25 10.00
C ILE A 245 -0.50 -1.35 8.99
N TRP A 246 -0.14 -1.14 7.73
CA TRP A 246 -0.50 -2.07 6.66
C TRP A 246 0.21 -3.40 6.77
N LEU A 247 1.51 -3.43 7.09
CA LEU A 247 2.22 -4.67 7.35
C LEU A 247 1.61 -5.45 8.53
N ARG A 248 1.24 -4.76 9.61
CA ARG A 248 0.60 -5.41 10.76
C ARG A 248 -0.78 -5.97 10.42
N ARG A 249 -1.57 -5.27 9.63
CA ARG A 249 -2.85 -5.78 9.12
C ARG A 249 -2.69 -7.02 8.23
N MET A 250 -1.57 -7.11 7.52
CA MET A 250 -1.20 -8.30 6.74
C MET A 250 -0.62 -9.43 7.60
N GLY A 251 -0.50 -9.25 8.93
CA GLY A 251 0.00 -10.26 9.86
C GLY A 251 1.49 -10.20 10.16
N TYR A 252 2.25 -9.23 9.60
CA TYR A 252 3.67 -9.07 9.89
C TYR A 252 3.91 -8.41 11.25
N GLN A 253 5.02 -8.76 11.93
CA GLN A 253 5.44 -8.14 13.19
C GLN A 253 6.19 -6.83 12.92
N ALA A 254 5.52 -5.85 12.34
CA ALA A 254 6.12 -4.57 11.99
C ALA A 254 6.21 -3.63 13.19
N ILE A 255 7.33 -2.90 13.30
CA ILE A 255 7.70 -2.01 14.40
C ILE A 255 8.17 -0.68 13.79
N TRP A 256 7.72 0.44 14.34
CA TRP A 256 8.21 1.75 13.93
C TRP A 256 9.51 2.11 14.64
N GLN A 257 10.60 2.26 13.87
CA GLN A 257 11.84 2.87 14.32
C GLN A 257 11.64 4.39 14.44
N LYS A 258 11.21 4.82 15.63
CA LYS A 258 10.97 6.24 15.93
C LYS A 258 12.31 6.96 16.18
N SER A 259 12.82 7.63 15.15
CA SER A 259 14.07 8.37 15.24
C SER A 259 14.05 9.59 14.33
N ASN A 260 14.97 10.53 14.58
CA ASN A 260 15.22 11.64 13.68
C ASN A 260 16.50 11.42 12.86
N ALA A 261 16.64 12.18 11.77
CA ALA A 261 17.77 12.06 10.86
C ALA A 261 19.13 12.29 11.54
N ARG A 262 19.21 13.14 12.60
CA ARG A 262 20.47 13.40 13.34
C ARG A 262 20.90 12.16 14.13
N LYS A 263 19.98 11.50 14.85
CA LYS A 263 20.26 10.25 15.57
C LYS A 263 20.65 9.13 14.61
N ILE A 264 19.96 9.01 13.48
CA ILE A 264 20.30 8.01 12.44
C ILE A 264 21.72 8.21 11.92
N LYS A 265 22.12 9.45 11.59
CA LYS A 265 23.48 9.76 11.11
C LYS A 265 24.57 9.43 12.11
N LYS A 266 24.31 9.58 13.41
CA LYS A 266 25.26 9.22 14.47
C LYS A 266 25.44 7.71 14.63
N THR A 267 24.41 6.93 14.31
CA THR A 267 24.40 5.48 14.55
C THR A 267 24.73 4.66 13.31
N TYR A 268 24.40 5.14 12.12
CA TYR A 268 24.53 4.40 10.88
C TYR A 268 25.31 5.18 9.82
N LYS A 269 26.15 4.47 9.07
CA LYS A 269 26.77 4.99 7.84
C LYS A 269 25.67 5.21 6.79
N LEU A 270 25.74 6.31 6.05
CA LEU A 270 24.80 6.64 4.99
C LEU A 270 25.45 6.50 3.62
N THR A 271 24.69 6.01 2.64
CA THR A 271 25.12 5.83 1.25
C THR A 271 24.17 6.54 0.28
N LYS A 272 24.47 6.49 -1.02
CA LYS A 272 23.59 7.01 -2.07
C LYS A 272 22.23 6.30 -2.00
N SER A 273 21.15 7.04 -2.27
CA SER A 273 19.79 6.49 -2.36
C SER A 273 19.69 5.50 -3.54
N ASP A 274 19.12 4.33 -3.24
CA ASP A 274 18.97 3.22 -4.19
C ASP A 274 17.64 2.49 -3.89
N PRO A 275 16.49 3.12 -4.15
CA PRO A 275 15.19 2.53 -3.84
C PRO A 275 14.82 1.44 -4.84
N THR A 276 14.27 0.35 -4.31
CA THR A 276 13.70 -0.71 -5.14
C THR A 276 12.29 -0.34 -5.59
N TYR A 277 12.07 -0.38 -6.89
CA TYR A 277 10.76 -0.22 -7.53
C TYR A 277 10.36 -1.51 -8.26
N PHE A 278 9.06 -1.68 -8.40
CA PHE A 278 8.48 -2.74 -9.19
C PHE A 278 7.50 -2.16 -10.22
N PHE A 279 7.68 -2.53 -11.50
CA PHE A 279 6.84 -2.09 -12.61
C PHE A 279 6.31 -3.30 -13.36
N PRO A 280 5.02 -3.66 -13.22
CA PRO A 280 4.42 -4.71 -14.01
C PRO A 280 4.44 -4.38 -15.50
N LYS A 281 4.91 -5.31 -16.35
CA LYS A 281 4.96 -5.14 -17.82
C LYS A 281 3.58 -4.87 -18.43
N ARG A 282 2.52 -5.41 -17.84
CA ARG A 282 1.12 -5.22 -18.25
C ARG A 282 0.63 -3.77 -18.30
N HIS A 283 1.34 -2.82 -17.71
CA HIS A 283 1.00 -1.38 -17.84
C HIS A 283 1.21 -0.82 -19.24
N LEU A 284 1.82 -1.56 -20.12
CA LEU A 284 1.86 -1.29 -21.56
C LEU A 284 0.57 -1.75 -22.26
N GLY A 285 -0.37 -2.35 -21.53
CA GLY A 285 -1.36 -3.28 -21.86
C GLY A 285 -2.47 -2.87 -22.82
N ASN A 286 -2.86 -3.85 -23.59
CA ASN A 286 -4.08 -3.87 -24.38
C ASN A 286 -5.33 -4.01 -23.46
N LYS A 287 -6.52 -3.87 -24.07
CA LYS A 287 -7.80 -3.98 -23.34
C LYS A 287 -8.03 -5.38 -22.79
N SER A 288 -7.62 -6.43 -23.49
CA SER A 288 -7.76 -7.83 -23.08
C SER A 288 -6.98 -8.09 -21.79
N ASP A 289 -5.71 -7.68 -21.72
CA ASP A 289 -4.88 -7.85 -20.52
C ASP A 289 -5.44 -7.09 -19.32
N SER A 290 -5.95 -5.88 -19.55
CA SER A 290 -6.59 -5.08 -18.49
C SER A 290 -7.85 -5.75 -17.95
N LYS A 291 -8.71 -6.30 -18.83
CA LYS A 291 -9.91 -7.04 -18.45
C LYS A 291 -9.55 -8.32 -17.69
N GLY A 292 -8.60 -9.10 -18.23
CA GLY A 292 -8.11 -10.33 -17.59
C GLY A 292 -7.56 -10.08 -16.19
N TYR A 293 -6.77 -9.01 -16.02
CA TYR A 293 -6.19 -8.65 -14.75
C TYR A 293 -7.25 -8.24 -13.70
N LEU A 294 -8.21 -7.40 -14.07
CA LEU A 294 -9.27 -7.00 -13.14
C LEU A 294 -10.16 -8.18 -12.74
N ASN A 295 -10.51 -9.07 -13.70
CA ASN A 295 -11.24 -10.28 -13.40
C ASN A 295 -10.48 -11.19 -12.45
N TRP A 296 -9.17 -11.33 -12.64
CA TRP A 296 -8.32 -12.11 -11.74
C TRP A 296 -8.27 -11.49 -10.32
N GLU A 297 -8.07 -10.18 -10.15
CA GLU A 297 -8.12 -9.54 -8.82
C GLU A 297 -9.46 -9.82 -8.14
N HIS A 298 -10.59 -9.66 -8.81
CA HIS A 298 -11.92 -9.95 -8.28
C HIS A 298 -12.13 -11.42 -7.90
N SER A 299 -11.46 -12.35 -8.56
CA SER A 299 -11.59 -13.79 -8.29
C SER A 299 -10.84 -14.25 -7.02
N LEU A 300 -9.96 -13.43 -6.45
CA LEU A 300 -9.06 -13.86 -5.37
C LEU A 300 -9.82 -14.26 -4.09
N ILE A 301 -10.75 -13.44 -3.63
CA ILE A 301 -11.52 -13.74 -2.41
C ILE A 301 -12.51 -14.90 -2.63
N PRO A 302 -13.29 -14.95 -3.73
CA PRO A 302 -14.09 -16.15 -4.07
C PRO A 302 -13.26 -17.43 -4.10
N THR A 303 -12.02 -17.39 -4.61
CA THR A 303 -11.11 -18.54 -4.65
C THR A 303 -10.72 -19.00 -3.24
N ILE A 304 -10.38 -18.08 -2.34
CA ILE A 304 -10.09 -18.38 -0.93
C ILE A 304 -11.27 -19.10 -0.28
N LYS A 305 -12.48 -18.58 -0.47
CA LYS A 305 -13.72 -19.16 0.08
C LYS A 305 -13.99 -20.56 -0.46
N LYS A 306 -13.89 -20.72 -1.80
CA LYS A 306 -14.10 -22.01 -2.49
C LYS A 306 -13.20 -23.11 -1.94
N TRP A 307 -11.96 -22.80 -1.59
CA TRP A 307 -10.99 -23.76 -1.07
C TRP A 307 -11.06 -23.96 0.44
N GLY A 308 -11.99 -23.29 1.16
CA GLY A 308 -12.13 -23.41 2.61
C GLY A 308 -10.90 -22.94 3.38
N CYS A 309 -10.04 -22.12 2.76
CA CYS A 309 -8.86 -21.59 3.41
C CYS A 309 -9.26 -20.64 4.54
N LYS A 310 -8.69 -20.84 5.76
CA LYS A 310 -8.81 -19.86 6.82
C LYS A 310 -8.23 -18.53 6.34
N ASN A 311 -8.93 -17.43 6.68
CA ASN A 311 -8.46 -16.11 6.30
C ASN A 311 -7.08 -15.83 6.94
N PRO A 312 -6.00 -15.66 6.15
CA PRO A 312 -4.65 -15.52 6.68
C PRO A 312 -4.45 -14.22 7.47
N TRP A 313 -5.38 -13.26 7.35
CA TRP A 313 -5.29 -11.95 8.01
C TRP A 313 -6.04 -11.89 9.34
N VAL A 314 -6.80 -12.92 9.68
CA VAL A 314 -7.46 -13.10 10.97
C VAL A 314 -6.61 -14.03 11.83
N SER A 315 -5.48 -13.55 12.33
CA SER A 315 -4.68 -14.31 13.30
C SER A 315 -5.03 -13.94 14.74
N ALA A 316 -4.85 -14.88 15.66
CA ALA A 316 -5.11 -14.69 17.10
C ALA A 316 -4.33 -13.49 17.71
N ASN A 317 -3.23 -13.08 17.11
CA ASN A 317 -2.41 -11.95 17.56
C ASN A 317 -2.95 -10.57 17.18
N GLN A 318 -4.03 -10.49 16.40
CA GLN A 318 -4.66 -9.21 16.04
C GLN A 318 -5.58 -8.64 17.12
N LYS A 319 -5.72 -9.28 18.27
CA LYS A 319 -6.53 -8.79 19.42
C LYS A 319 -6.17 -7.38 19.90
N ASN A 320 -5.00 -6.85 19.50
CA ASN A 320 -4.48 -5.56 19.93
C ASN A 320 -4.55 -4.44 18.89
N LEU A 321 -5.14 -4.66 17.75
CA LEU A 321 -5.36 -3.63 16.73
C LEU A 321 -6.75 -3.04 16.94
N SER A 322 -6.85 -1.73 16.95
CA SER A 322 -7.96 -0.84 17.32
C SER A 322 -9.41 -1.32 17.04
N LYS A 323 -10.40 -0.60 17.59
CA LYS A 323 -11.87 -0.78 17.38
C LYS A 323 -12.29 -1.06 15.93
N VAL A 324 -11.53 -0.56 14.93
CA VAL A 324 -11.76 -0.84 13.49
C VAL A 324 -11.57 -2.32 13.17
N GLN A 325 -10.62 -3.00 13.79
CA GLN A 325 -10.44 -4.44 13.63
C GLN A 325 -11.50 -5.25 14.39
N HIS A 326 -12.04 -4.71 15.48
CA HIS A 326 -13.15 -5.35 16.21
C HIS A 326 -14.42 -5.39 15.35
N SER A 327 -14.71 -4.35 14.59
CA SER A 327 -15.83 -4.34 13.64
C SER A 327 -15.58 -5.28 12.45
N LEU A 328 -14.33 -5.36 11.97
CA LEU A 328 -13.93 -6.31 10.93
C LEU A 328 -14.04 -7.76 11.43
N HIS A 329 -13.71 -8.01 12.67
CA HIS A 329 -13.83 -9.34 13.31
C HIS A 329 -15.29 -9.79 13.49
N LYS A 330 -16.21 -8.86 13.82
CA LYS A 330 -17.67 -9.14 13.86
C LYS A 330 -18.24 -9.54 12.51
N ILE A 331 -17.80 -8.90 11.43
CA ILE A 331 -18.23 -9.22 10.07
C ILE A 331 -17.78 -10.64 9.67
N TYR A 332 -16.62 -11.10 10.16
CA TYR A 332 -16.06 -12.42 9.83
C TYR A 332 -16.57 -13.59 10.69
N LYS A 333 -17.19 -13.35 11.83
CA LYS A 333 -17.86 -14.44 12.59
C LYS A 333 -19.09 -14.98 11.87
N ASN A 334 -19.63 -14.22 10.91
CA ASN A 334 -20.82 -14.57 10.12
C ASN A 334 -20.47 -15.11 8.70
N PHE A 335 -19.19 -15.42 8.45
CA PHE A 335 -18.67 -16.13 7.29
C PHE A 335 -17.85 -17.33 7.79
#